data_bd7377e293f781cb38dc7ed4eb38b04e
#
_entry.id   bd7377e293f781cb38dc7ed4eb38b04e
#
_cell.length_a   1.000
_cell.length_b   1.000
_cell.length_c   1.000
_cell.angle_alpha   90.00
_cell.angle_beta   90.00
_cell.angle_gamma   90.00
#
_symmetry.space_group_name_H-M   'P 1'
#
loop_
_entity.id
_entity.type
_entity.pdbx_description
1 polymer ?
#
loop_
_entity_poly.entity_id
_entity_poly.type
_entity_poly.pdbx_seq_one_letter_code
_entity_poly.pdbx_strand_id
1 'polypeptide(L)'
;MPKQINLAGKIEKSLPPDAIALIKKAIAAAEWKDLPLYLVGGLVRDLLLGQANGNNDIDMAVEGDAVGLAVDFVEKTGGEMTAHTMFNTAKISLDKWTVDFAMARTETYERPGALPSVTPGTIQTDLFRRDFTVNAMAIGLNPAHYGELYDLYGGMKDLDKKYIRVLHANSFTDDATRIWRAIRYEQRLGFKIEPDTLQLLKRDATALKTVGGFRLRHELELVLKEPEPEKALARADELGALQELHPSLKADEWLASKFQIARRTGRASSLFYLGLLTRRMTDAEILQITKFLRLTAEQAMAIHEIRELTI
;
A
#
# COMPACT_ATOMS: atom_id res chain seq x y z
N MET A 1 27.01 -5.43 -19.98
CA MET A 1 26.26 -5.23 -18.72
C MET A 1 25.21 -4.18 -18.98
N PRO A 2 23.96 -4.30 -18.54
CA PRO A 2 23.00 -3.20 -18.66
C PRO A 2 23.57 -1.99 -17.92
N LYS A 3 23.36 -0.80 -18.50
CA LYS A 3 23.86 0.46 -17.96
C LYS A 3 23.19 0.68 -16.58
N GLN A 4 23.99 0.73 -15.53
CA GLN A 4 23.48 0.95 -14.18
C GLN A 4 22.86 2.37 -14.13
N ILE A 5 21.58 2.45 -13.75
CA ILE A 5 20.85 3.71 -13.70
C ILE A 5 21.15 4.36 -12.36
N ASN A 6 21.56 5.63 -12.37
CA ASN A 6 21.76 6.41 -11.16
C ASN A 6 20.75 7.56 -11.08
N LEU A 7 20.03 7.65 -10.00
CA LEU A 7 18.94 8.59 -9.74
C LEU A 7 19.30 9.67 -8.70
N ALA A 8 20.56 9.80 -8.27
CA ALA A 8 20.98 10.79 -7.28
C ALA A 8 20.50 12.21 -7.62
N GLY A 9 20.78 12.66 -8.85
CA GLY A 9 20.34 13.97 -9.32
C GLY A 9 18.81 14.11 -9.41
N LYS A 10 18.07 13.01 -9.56
CA LYS A 10 16.60 13.02 -9.58
C LYS A 10 16.03 13.14 -8.15
N ILE A 11 16.62 12.47 -7.17
CA ILE A 11 16.31 12.62 -5.75
C ILE A 11 16.43 14.09 -5.35
N GLU A 12 17.61 14.70 -5.63
CA GLU A 12 17.91 16.08 -5.23
C GLU A 12 17.02 17.13 -5.90
N LYS A 13 16.55 16.87 -7.13
CA LYS A 13 15.71 17.82 -7.89
C LYS A 13 14.22 17.66 -7.64
N SER A 14 13.77 16.45 -7.28
CA SER A 14 12.33 16.11 -7.21
C SER A 14 11.79 16.04 -5.82
N LEU A 15 12.63 15.84 -4.80
CA LEU A 15 12.17 15.82 -3.40
C LEU A 15 12.29 17.20 -2.76
N PRO A 16 11.37 17.55 -1.84
CA PRO A 16 11.47 18.76 -1.04
C PRO A 16 12.75 18.77 -0.18
N PRO A 17 13.33 19.95 0.11
CA PRO A 17 14.58 20.06 0.88
C PRO A 17 14.53 19.41 2.26
N ASP A 18 13.38 19.44 2.94
CA ASP A 18 13.14 18.81 4.23
C ASP A 18 13.17 17.27 4.14
N ALA A 19 12.57 16.68 3.09
CA ALA A 19 12.68 15.24 2.83
C ALA A 19 14.14 14.82 2.58
N ILE A 20 14.88 15.58 1.77
CA ILE A 20 16.30 15.34 1.51
C ILE A 20 17.11 15.41 2.81
N ALA A 21 16.81 16.38 3.68
CA ALA A 21 17.48 16.50 4.98
C ALA A 21 17.22 15.28 5.88
N LEU A 22 15.98 14.74 5.91
CA LEU A 22 15.65 13.52 6.63
C LEU A 22 16.40 12.30 6.06
N ILE A 23 16.41 12.14 4.74
CA ILE A 23 17.16 11.06 4.07
C ILE A 23 18.66 11.14 4.42
N LYS A 24 19.28 12.32 4.38
CA LYS A 24 20.69 12.50 4.75
C LYS A 24 20.98 12.13 6.22
N LYS A 25 20.05 12.46 7.14
CA LYS A 25 20.19 12.05 8.55
C LYS A 25 20.08 10.53 8.71
N ALA A 26 19.19 9.87 7.94
CA ALA A 26 19.08 8.41 7.94
C ALA A 26 20.34 7.75 7.39
N ILE A 27 20.93 8.27 6.31
CA ILE A 27 22.20 7.83 5.75
C ILE A 27 23.31 7.90 6.80
N ALA A 28 23.47 9.05 7.46
CA ALA A 28 24.51 9.23 8.49
C ALA A 28 24.33 8.29 9.70
N ALA A 29 23.09 7.95 10.06
CA ALA A 29 22.82 6.98 11.11
C ALA A 29 23.16 5.54 10.66
N ALA A 30 22.81 5.19 9.40
CA ALA A 30 23.11 3.87 8.84
C ALA A 30 24.63 3.64 8.63
N GLU A 31 25.37 4.66 8.20
CA GLU A 31 26.84 4.61 8.06
C GLU A 31 27.53 4.35 9.40
N TRP A 32 27.08 5.00 10.46
CA TRP A 32 27.61 4.78 11.80
C TRP A 32 27.51 3.33 12.28
N LYS A 33 26.44 2.63 11.82
CA LYS A 33 26.18 1.22 12.16
C LYS A 33 26.65 0.23 11.09
N ASP A 34 27.25 0.70 10.00
CA ASP A 34 27.65 -0.10 8.83
C ASP A 34 26.46 -0.91 8.25
N LEU A 35 25.28 -0.29 8.17
CA LEU A 35 24.06 -0.91 7.67
C LEU A 35 23.76 -0.48 6.22
N PRO A 36 23.54 -1.44 5.29
CA PRO A 36 22.99 -1.12 3.98
C PRO A 36 21.59 -0.54 4.09
N LEU A 37 21.38 0.62 3.46
CA LEU A 37 20.14 1.39 3.49
C LEU A 37 19.64 1.68 2.08
N TYR A 38 18.34 1.51 1.87
CA TYR A 38 17.69 1.70 0.58
C TYR A 38 16.41 2.50 0.71
N LEU A 39 16.16 3.42 -0.22
CA LEU A 39 14.84 3.99 -0.43
C LEU A 39 14.00 2.99 -1.23
N VAL A 40 12.75 2.76 -0.84
CA VAL A 40 11.92 1.69 -1.44
C VAL A 40 10.47 2.12 -1.64
N GLY A 41 9.70 1.29 -2.32
CA GLY A 41 8.24 1.36 -2.36
C GLY A 41 7.69 2.49 -3.24
N GLY A 42 6.61 3.10 -2.76
CA GLY A 42 5.85 4.10 -3.51
C GLY A 42 6.65 5.32 -3.91
N LEU A 43 7.55 5.78 -3.04
CA LEU A 43 8.36 6.96 -3.32
C LEU A 43 9.33 6.75 -4.50
N VAL A 44 9.93 5.54 -4.62
CA VAL A 44 10.79 5.21 -5.77
C VAL A 44 10.00 5.23 -7.07
N ARG A 45 8.81 4.61 -7.08
CA ARG A 45 7.88 4.66 -8.22
C ARG A 45 7.53 6.09 -8.60
N ASP A 46 7.13 6.89 -7.62
CA ASP A 46 6.65 8.25 -7.84
C ASP A 46 7.80 9.19 -8.28
N LEU A 47 9.02 8.97 -7.80
CA LEU A 47 10.23 9.59 -8.33
C LEU A 47 10.43 9.27 -9.82
N LEU A 48 10.31 8.00 -10.20
CA LEU A 48 10.46 7.57 -11.60
C LEU A 48 9.39 8.17 -12.50
N LEU A 49 8.14 8.27 -12.02
CA LEU A 49 7.02 8.90 -12.71
C LEU A 49 7.09 10.45 -12.75
N GLY A 50 8.00 11.07 -11.98
CA GLY A 50 8.05 12.53 -11.84
C GLY A 50 6.90 13.12 -11.00
N GLN A 51 6.32 12.33 -10.09
CA GLN A 51 5.15 12.67 -9.27
C GLN A 51 5.45 12.67 -7.76
N ALA A 52 6.71 12.77 -7.36
CA ALA A 52 7.13 12.65 -5.96
C ALA A 52 6.69 13.82 -5.05
N ASN A 53 6.11 14.89 -5.59
CA ASN A 53 5.76 16.13 -4.88
C ASN A 53 4.42 16.06 -4.12
N GLY A 54 4.03 15.00 -3.54
CA GLY A 54 2.75 14.93 -2.80
C GLY A 54 2.73 13.83 -1.77
N ASN A 55 3.79 13.06 -1.70
CA ASN A 55 3.91 11.97 -0.75
C ASN A 55 4.79 12.41 0.43
N ASN A 56 4.23 12.37 1.64
CA ASN A 56 4.95 12.68 2.86
C ASN A 56 5.48 11.41 3.58
N ASP A 57 5.42 10.25 2.91
CA ASP A 57 5.92 8.98 3.43
C ASP A 57 7.26 8.64 2.80
N ILE A 58 8.27 8.37 3.63
CA ILE A 58 9.62 7.97 3.23
C ILE A 58 9.85 6.55 3.73
N ASP A 59 9.71 5.56 2.83
CA ASP A 59 9.92 4.15 3.15
C ASP A 59 11.38 3.75 2.91
N MET A 60 12.04 3.21 3.93
CA MET A 60 13.41 2.73 3.85
C MET A 60 13.52 1.27 4.24
N ALA A 61 14.26 0.49 3.45
CA ALA A 61 14.66 -0.87 3.78
C ALA A 61 16.09 -0.88 4.32
N VAL A 62 16.31 -1.68 5.38
CA VAL A 62 17.59 -1.80 6.08
C VAL A 62 18.03 -3.27 6.07
N GLU A 63 19.21 -3.58 5.58
CA GLU A 63 19.79 -4.91 5.77
C GLU A 63 20.42 -4.97 7.17
N GLY A 64 19.61 -5.35 8.18
CA GLY A 64 20.02 -5.40 9.58
C GLY A 64 18.94 -4.89 10.54
N ASP A 65 19.38 -4.30 11.66
CA ASP A 65 18.50 -3.83 12.73
C ASP A 65 17.85 -2.47 12.39
N ALA A 66 16.66 -2.52 11.82
CA ALA A 66 15.91 -1.33 11.44
C ALA A 66 15.36 -0.57 12.67
N VAL A 67 14.96 -1.26 13.74
CA VAL A 67 14.49 -0.60 14.97
C VAL A 67 15.63 0.13 15.66
N GLY A 68 16.82 -0.50 15.78
CA GLY A 68 17.99 0.15 16.34
C GLY A 68 18.47 1.36 15.51
N LEU A 69 18.35 1.29 14.18
CA LEU A 69 18.61 2.46 13.31
C LEU A 69 17.59 3.58 13.54
N ALA A 70 16.32 3.24 13.68
CA ALA A 70 15.24 4.20 13.93
C ALA A 70 15.42 4.94 15.26
N VAL A 71 15.90 4.26 16.31
CA VAL A 71 16.23 4.90 17.60
C VAL A 71 17.29 5.99 17.40
N ASP A 72 18.42 5.66 16.76
CA ASP A 72 19.49 6.65 16.51
C ASP A 72 19.01 7.80 15.61
N PHE A 73 18.12 7.51 14.69
CA PHE A 73 17.51 8.54 13.84
C PHE A 73 16.63 9.51 14.65
N VAL A 74 15.77 8.98 15.55
CA VAL A 74 14.91 9.80 16.42
C VAL A 74 15.72 10.65 17.38
N GLU A 75 16.81 10.14 17.94
CA GLU A 75 17.72 10.94 18.79
C GLU A 75 18.26 12.19 18.09
N LYS A 76 18.46 12.13 16.76
CA LYS A 76 18.99 13.23 15.95
C LYS A 76 17.91 14.13 15.32
N THR A 77 16.68 13.64 15.22
CA THR A 77 15.60 14.35 14.49
C THR A 77 14.44 14.77 15.39
N GLY A 78 14.26 14.09 16.52
CA GLY A 78 13.02 14.11 17.30
C GLY A 78 11.92 13.30 16.61
N GLY A 79 10.68 13.51 17.05
CA GLY A 79 9.50 12.83 16.53
C GLY A 79 9.00 11.69 17.41
N GLU A 80 7.82 11.19 17.05
CA GLU A 80 7.18 10.08 17.76
C GLU A 80 7.45 8.78 17.01
N MET A 81 8.01 7.79 17.71
CA MET A 81 8.35 6.48 17.15
C MET A 81 7.38 5.40 17.64
N THR A 82 6.85 4.62 16.72
CA THR A 82 6.16 3.36 17.00
C THR A 82 6.94 2.20 16.40
N ALA A 83 7.38 1.26 17.22
CA ALA A 83 8.16 0.10 16.78
C ALA A 83 7.35 -1.19 16.87
N HIS A 84 7.52 -2.07 15.87
CA HIS A 84 7.00 -3.43 15.85
C HIS A 84 8.18 -4.41 15.81
N THR A 85 8.65 -4.80 17.00
CA THR A 85 9.87 -5.61 17.16
C THR A 85 9.77 -6.98 16.50
N MET A 86 8.57 -7.60 16.46
CA MET A 86 8.36 -8.89 15.79
C MET A 86 8.74 -8.85 14.31
N PHE A 87 8.53 -7.74 13.63
CA PHE A 87 8.84 -7.56 12.20
C PHE A 87 10.07 -6.69 11.96
N ASN A 88 10.74 -6.26 13.04
CA ASN A 88 11.83 -5.30 13.02
C ASN A 88 11.51 -4.12 12.09
N THR A 89 10.42 -3.40 12.41
CA THR A 89 9.98 -2.20 11.70
C THR A 89 9.73 -1.08 12.69
N ALA A 90 9.99 0.15 12.28
CA ALA A 90 9.70 1.34 13.07
C ALA A 90 9.15 2.45 12.17
N LYS A 91 8.08 3.07 12.64
CA LYS A 91 7.43 4.23 12.03
C LYS A 91 7.67 5.47 12.87
N ILE A 92 8.15 6.53 12.25
CA ILE A 92 8.47 7.80 12.92
C ILE A 92 7.61 8.89 12.30
N SER A 93 6.86 9.61 13.14
CA SER A 93 6.08 10.79 12.76
C SER A 93 6.85 12.07 13.11
N LEU A 94 7.08 12.91 12.10
CA LEU A 94 7.88 14.15 12.18
C LEU A 94 7.14 15.26 11.45
N ASP A 95 6.42 16.12 12.15
CA ASP A 95 5.58 17.15 11.56
C ASP A 95 4.64 16.59 10.48
N LYS A 96 4.88 16.96 9.22
CA LYS A 96 4.13 16.45 8.06
C LYS A 96 4.70 15.15 7.49
N TRP A 97 5.90 14.72 7.93
CA TRP A 97 6.59 13.55 7.36
C TRP A 97 6.37 12.30 8.20
N THR A 98 6.25 11.20 7.50
CA THR A 98 6.37 9.85 8.06
C THR A 98 7.62 9.20 7.51
N VAL A 99 8.47 8.65 8.38
CA VAL A 99 9.66 7.89 7.99
C VAL A 99 9.51 6.48 8.51
N ASP A 100 9.47 5.51 7.61
CA ASP A 100 9.34 4.10 7.94
C ASP A 100 10.67 3.38 7.68
N PHE A 101 11.23 2.75 8.73
CA PHE A 101 12.36 1.83 8.61
C PHE A 101 11.85 0.41 8.74
N ALA A 102 12.19 -0.44 7.78
CA ALA A 102 11.82 -1.85 7.78
C ALA A 102 13.05 -2.71 7.50
N MET A 103 13.24 -3.76 8.29
CA MET A 103 14.27 -4.76 8.00
C MET A 103 13.99 -5.42 6.64
N ALA A 104 15.02 -5.44 5.78
CA ALA A 104 15.00 -6.25 4.57
C ALA A 104 14.85 -7.73 4.96
N ARG A 105 13.87 -8.43 4.40
CA ARG A 105 13.46 -9.73 4.91
C ARG A 105 12.94 -10.68 3.84
N THR A 106 12.99 -11.95 4.15
CA THR A 106 12.24 -13.00 3.44
C THR A 106 10.97 -13.32 4.21
N GLU A 107 9.91 -13.62 3.51
CA GLU A 107 8.61 -14.00 4.07
C GLU A 107 8.25 -15.43 3.64
N THR A 108 7.74 -16.22 4.57
CA THR A 108 7.18 -17.55 4.30
C THR A 108 5.77 -17.62 4.87
N TYR A 109 4.84 -18.22 4.13
CA TYR A 109 3.44 -18.31 4.52
C TYR A 109 3.09 -19.78 4.79
N GLU A 110 2.62 -20.05 6.02
CA GLU A 110 2.22 -21.41 6.43
C GLU A 110 0.96 -21.87 5.69
N ARG A 111 0.04 -20.97 5.43
CA ARG A 111 -1.22 -21.20 4.70
C ARG A 111 -1.73 -19.89 4.09
N PRO A 112 -2.58 -19.98 3.05
CA PRO A 112 -3.21 -18.79 2.47
C PRO A 112 -3.87 -17.89 3.52
N GLY A 113 -3.63 -16.57 3.43
CA GLY A 113 -4.19 -15.57 4.35
C GLY A 113 -3.56 -15.50 5.74
N ALA A 114 -2.60 -16.38 6.09
CA ALA A 114 -1.83 -16.26 7.32
C ALA A 114 -0.92 -15.02 7.32
N LEU A 115 -0.55 -14.55 8.51
CA LEU A 115 0.56 -13.62 8.62
C LEU A 115 1.87 -14.36 8.30
N PRO A 116 2.82 -13.72 7.60
CA PRO A 116 4.09 -14.36 7.26
C PRO A 116 4.98 -14.58 8.49
N SER A 117 5.72 -15.67 8.48
CA SER A 117 6.94 -15.79 9.25
C SER A 117 8.06 -15.04 8.53
N VAL A 118 8.81 -14.22 9.26
CA VAL A 118 9.84 -13.35 8.69
C VAL A 118 11.23 -13.76 9.17
N THR A 119 12.19 -13.70 8.25
CA THR A 119 13.62 -13.89 8.54
C THR A 119 14.42 -12.75 7.91
N PRO A 120 15.53 -12.29 8.52
CA PRO A 120 16.41 -11.30 7.90
C PRO A 120 16.81 -11.73 6.49
N GLY A 121 16.87 -10.78 5.58
CA GLY A 121 17.20 -11.01 4.18
C GLY A 121 17.99 -9.85 3.58
N THR A 122 18.21 -9.92 2.28
CA THR A 122 18.85 -8.87 1.49
C THR A 122 17.79 -8.04 0.77
N ILE A 123 18.19 -6.90 0.18
CA ILE A 123 17.30 -6.08 -0.62
C ILE A 123 16.65 -6.88 -1.77
N GLN A 124 17.37 -7.84 -2.38
CA GLN A 124 16.83 -8.67 -3.45
C GLN A 124 15.64 -9.50 -2.96
N THR A 125 15.77 -10.16 -1.80
CA THR A 125 14.68 -10.96 -1.21
C THR A 125 13.54 -10.08 -0.71
N ASP A 126 13.82 -8.90 -0.18
CA ASP A 126 12.81 -7.94 0.23
C ASP A 126 11.98 -7.42 -0.95
N LEU A 127 12.61 -7.11 -2.06
CA LEU A 127 11.90 -6.69 -3.27
C LEU A 127 11.01 -7.81 -3.83
N PHE A 128 11.44 -9.08 -3.76
CA PHE A 128 10.68 -10.22 -4.30
C PHE A 128 9.37 -10.49 -3.56
N ARG A 129 9.28 -10.22 -2.26
CA ARG A 129 8.07 -10.43 -1.46
C ARG A 129 7.01 -9.33 -1.64
N ARG A 130 7.32 -8.22 -2.33
CA ARG A 130 6.40 -7.08 -2.50
C ARG A 130 5.21 -7.43 -3.38
N ASP A 131 4.27 -6.52 -3.46
CA ASP A 131 3.00 -6.72 -4.17
C ASP A 131 3.16 -6.69 -5.71
N PHE A 132 3.77 -5.63 -6.25
CA PHE A 132 3.85 -5.39 -7.69
C PHE A 132 5.24 -4.94 -8.10
N THR A 133 5.64 -5.26 -9.35
CA THR A 133 6.93 -4.89 -9.93
C THR A 133 7.21 -3.40 -9.82
N VAL A 134 6.21 -2.55 -10.04
CA VAL A 134 6.32 -1.08 -9.96
C VAL A 134 6.59 -0.56 -8.54
N ASN A 135 6.33 -1.35 -7.51
CA ASN A 135 6.64 -1.07 -6.11
C ASN A 135 7.83 -1.88 -5.59
N ALA A 136 8.39 -2.77 -6.42
CA ALA A 136 9.50 -3.67 -6.09
C ALA A 136 10.82 -3.18 -6.67
N MET A 137 11.07 -1.88 -6.53
CA MET A 137 12.32 -1.22 -6.88
C MET A 137 12.91 -0.53 -5.66
N ALA A 138 14.23 -0.41 -5.63
CA ALA A 138 14.96 0.27 -4.55
C ALA A 138 16.01 1.21 -5.11
N ILE A 139 16.38 2.22 -4.32
CA ILE A 139 17.51 3.11 -4.60
C ILE A 139 18.50 3.01 -3.44
N GLY A 140 19.75 2.69 -3.73
CA GLY A 140 20.82 2.67 -2.74
C GLY A 140 21.06 4.04 -2.12
N LEU A 141 21.21 4.09 -0.81
CA LEU A 141 21.40 5.34 -0.07
C LEU A 141 22.81 5.48 0.55
N ASN A 142 23.53 4.37 0.79
CA ASN A 142 24.92 4.46 1.29
C ASN A 142 25.81 5.15 0.24
N PRO A 143 26.83 5.91 0.65
CA PRO A 143 27.65 6.73 -0.26
C PRO A 143 28.22 5.99 -1.46
N ALA A 144 28.70 4.74 -1.26
CA ALA A 144 29.25 3.91 -2.33
C ALA A 144 28.25 3.58 -3.44
N HIS A 145 26.94 3.58 -3.12
CA HIS A 145 25.84 3.17 -4.00
C HIS A 145 24.74 4.23 -4.09
N TYR A 146 25.03 5.47 -3.70
CA TYR A 146 24.03 6.54 -3.64
C TYR A 146 23.41 6.81 -5.00
N GLY A 147 22.10 6.67 -5.05
CA GLY A 147 21.31 6.86 -6.27
C GLY A 147 21.25 5.65 -7.21
N GLU A 148 21.96 4.55 -6.94
CA GLU A 148 21.88 3.34 -7.75
C GLU A 148 20.49 2.71 -7.69
N LEU A 149 19.88 2.49 -8.86
CA LEU A 149 18.58 1.84 -8.98
C LEU A 149 18.72 0.31 -9.00
N TYR A 150 17.99 -0.34 -8.12
CA TYR A 150 17.81 -1.79 -8.06
C TYR A 150 16.42 -2.14 -8.63
N ASP A 151 16.36 -2.47 -9.92
CA ASP A 151 15.17 -2.97 -10.61
C ASP A 151 15.39 -4.41 -11.08
N LEU A 152 15.21 -5.35 -10.18
CA LEU A 152 15.48 -6.77 -10.43
C LEU A 152 14.32 -7.51 -11.10
N TYR A 153 13.13 -6.93 -11.04
CA TYR A 153 11.89 -7.57 -11.45
C TYR A 153 11.17 -6.83 -12.58
N GLY A 154 11.83 -5.86 -13.20
CA GLY A 154 11.33 -5.15 -14.39
C GLY A 154 10.28 -4.09 -14.10
N GLY A 155 10.34 -3.48 -12.92
CA GLY A 155 9.43 -2.40 -12.50
C GLY A 155 9.45 -1.21 -13.44
N MET A 156 10.61 -0.76 -13.92
CA MET A 156 10.71 0.31 -14.92
C MET A 156 9.98 -0.02 -16.21
N LYS A 157 10.15 -1.24 -16.70
CA LYS A 157 9.46 -1.70 -17.93
C LYS A 157 7.93 -1.67 -17.75
N ASP A 158 7.45 -2.05 -16.57
CA ASP A 158 6.03 -2.04 -16.28
C ASP A 158 5.50 -0.62 -16.01
N LEU A 159 6.32 0.29 -15.47
CA LEU A 159 6.00 1.73 -15.41
C LEU A 159 5.81 2.32 -16.82
N ASP A 160 6.73 2.05 -17.74
CA ASP A 160 6.65 2.54 -19.13
C ASP A 160 5.40 1.99 -19.84
N LYS A 161 5.05 0.72 -19.59
CA LYS A 161 3.86 0.07 -20.15
C LYS A 161 2.58 0.40 -19.40
N LYS A 162 2.67 1.07 -18.26
CA LYS A 162 1.55 1.33 -17.34
C LYS A 162 0.86 0.04 -16.91
N TYR A 163 1.62 -0.94 -16.45
CA TYR A 163 1.13 -2.23 -15.99
C TYR A 163 1.28 -2.38 -14.46
N ILE A 164 0.24 -2.96 -13.84
CA ILE A 164 0.30 -3.51 -12.50
C ILE A 164 0.51 -5.01 -12.65
N ARG A 165 1.72 -5.49 -12.32
CA ARG A 165 2.14 -6.89 -12.44
C ARG A 165 2.61 -7.42 -11.10
N VAL A 166 2.13 -8.62 -10.71
CA VAL A 166 2.66 -9.35 -9.56
C VAL A 166 4.04 -9.94 -9.85
N LEU A 167 4.81 -10.21 -8.79
CA LEU A 167 6.18 -10.73 -8.93
C LEU A 167 6.23 -12.23 -9.22
N HIS A 168 5.21 -12.99 -8.79
CA HIS A 168 5.14 -14.45 -8.97
C HIS A 168 3.69 -14.97 -8.97
N ALA A 169 3.51 -16.19 -9.46
CA ALA A 169 2.18 -16.80 -9.67
C ALA A 169 1.37 -17.06 -8.38
N ASN A 170 2.04 -17.13 -7.22
CA ASN A 170 1.39 -17.37 -5.92
C ASN A 170 1.09 -16.06 -5.16
N SER A 171 1.34 -14.90 -5.77
CA SER A 171 1.28 -13.60 -5.09
C SER A 171 -0.06 -13.34 -4.39
N PHE A 172 -1.19 -13.73 -5.01
CA PHE A 172 -2.52 -13.55 -4.44
C PHE A 172 -2.91 -14.65 -3.44
N THR A 173 -2.35 -15.86 -3.56
CA THR A 173 -2.54 -16.92 -2.57
C THR A 173 -1.73 -16.67 -1.31
N ASP A 174 -0.54 -16.09 -1.42
CA ASP A 174 0.29 -15.70 -0.28
C ASP A 174 -0.37 -14.55 0.49
N ASP A 175 -0.83 -13.53 -0.22
CA ASP A 175 -1.56 -12.41 0.37
C ASP A 175 -2.69 -11.91 -0.54
N ALA A 176 -3.91 -12.39 -0.28
CA ALA A 176 -5.06 -12.02 -1.08
C ALA A 176 -5.47 -10.54 -0.95
N THR A 177 -4.98 -9.79 0.05
CA THR A 177 -5.20 -8.32 0.09
C THR A 177 -4.60 -7.62 -1.12
N ARG A 178 -3.61 -8.22 -1.77
CA ARG A 178 -3.02 -7.70 -3.03
C ARG A 178 -4.04 -7.58 -4.16
N ILE A 179 -5.16 -8.31 -4.12
CA ILE A 179 -6.26 -8.17 -5.08
C ILE A 179 -6.86 -6.75 -4.99
N TRP A 180 -7.21 -6.30 -3.78
CA TRP A 180 -7.71 -4.94 -3.55
C TRP A 180 -6.66 -3.87 -3.86
N ARG A 181 -5.41 -4.14 -3.54
CA ARG A 181 -4.28 -3.28 -3.87
C ARG A 181 -4.08 -3.15 -5.38
N ALA A 182 -4.19 -4.26 -6.15
CA ALA A 182 -4.09 -4.25 -7.61
C ALA A 182 -5.17 -3.36 -8.23
N ILE A 183 -6.42 -3.53 -7.80
CA ILE A 183 -7.56 -2.74 -8.25
C ILE A 183 -7.37 -1.26 -7.92
N ARG A 184 -6.93 -0.95 -6.69
CA ARG A 184 -6.68 0.41 -6.25
C ARG A 184 -5.56 1.08 -7.04
N TYR A 185 -4.42 0.40 -7.23
CA TYR A 185 -3.31 0.96 -8.01
C TYR A 185 -3.64 1.09 -9.50
N GLU A 186 -4.41 0.16 -10.08
CA GLU A 186 -4.90 0.27 -11.45
C GLU A 186 -5.63 1.60 -11.66
N GLN A 187 -6.54 1.95 -10.76
CA GLN A 187 -7.33 3.18 -10.86
C GLN A 187 -6.53 4.43 -10.47
N ARG A 188 -5.80 4.37 -9.33
CA ARG A 188 -5.03 5.50 -8.82
C ARG A 188 -3.95 5.98 -9.78
N LEU A 189 -3.24 5.05 -10.44
CA LEU A 189 -2.13 5.37 -11.35
C LEU A 189 -2.60 5.53 -12.81
N GLY A 190 -3.84 5.21 -13.13
CA GLY A 190 -4.33 5.13 -14.52
C GLY A 190 -3.60 4.05 -15.32
N PHE A 191 -3.22 2.95 -14.66
CA PHE A 191 -2.56 1.80 -15.25
C PHE A 191 -3.57 0.71 -15.59
N LYS A 192 -3.09 -0.43 -16.11
CA LYS A 192 -3.89 -1.65 -16.32
C LYS A 192 -3.27 -2.81 -15.58
N ILE A 193 -4.11 -3.66 -14.98
CA ILE A 193 -3.63 -4.96 -14.49
C ILE A 193 -3.13 -5.74 -15.69
N GLU A 194 -1.87 -6.22 -15.60
CA GLU A 194 -1.23 -6.97 -16.70
C GLU A 194 -2.02 -8.28 -16.97
N PRO A 195 -2.15 -8.74 -18.23
CA PRO A 195 -3.06 -9.82 -18.59
C PRO A 195 -2.87 -11.13 -17.79
N ASP A 196 -1.64 -11.61 -17.59
CA ASP A 196 -1.39 -12.83 -16.81
C ASP A 196 -1.69 -12.59 -15.32
N THR A 197 -1.37 -11.41 -14.80
CA THR A 197 -1.73 -10.98 -13.44
C THR A 197 -3.24 -10.94 -13.26
N LEU A 198 -3.99 -10.48 -14.26
CA LEU A 198 -5.46 -10.47 -14.23
C LEU A 198 -6.05 -11.89 -14.21
N GLN A 199 -5.45 -12.83 -14.94
CA GLN A 199 -5.86 -14.24 -14.88
C GLN A 199 -5.61 -14.84 -13.49
N LEU A 200 -4.44 -14.56 -12.90
CA LEU A 200 -4.11 -14.97 -11.52
C LEU A 200 -5.09 -14.39 -10.50
N LEU A 201 -5.42 -13.08 -10.63
CA LEU A 201 -6.37 -12.41 -9.77
C LEU A 201 -7.75 -13.09 -9.83
N LYS A 202 -8.26 -13.37 -11.02
CA LYS A 202 -9.56 -14.06 -11.21
C LYS A 202 -9.54 -15.47 -10.66
N ARG A 203 -8.44 -16.21 -10.83
CA ARG A 203 -8.25 -17.56 -10.28
C ARG A 203 -8.33 -17.56 -8.75
N ASP A 204 -7.69 -16.57 -8.13
CA ASP A 204 -7.46 -16.54 -6.68
C ASP A 204 -8.42 -15.60 -5.92
N ALA A 205 -9.43 -15.02 -6.57
CA ALA A 205 -10.36 -14.07 -5.94
C ALA A 205 -11.01 -14.64 -4.65
N THR A 206 -11.35 -15.92 -4.64
CA THR A 206 -11.96 -16.62 -3.49
C THR A 206 -11.01 -16.68 -2.28
N ALA A 207 -9.69 -16.53 -2.47
CA ALA A 207 -8.72 -16.47 -1.37
C ALA A 207 -8.95 -15.25 -0.45
N LEU A 208 -9.70 -14.22 -0.90
CA LEU A 208 -10.12 -13.11 -0.04
C LEU A 208 -10.88 -13.58 1.20
N LYS A 209 -11.62 -14.70 1.14
CA LYS A 209 -12.32 -15.30 2.29
C LYS A 209 -11.38 -15.81 3.39
N THR A 210 -10.12 -16.08 3.06
CA THR A 210 -9.12 -16.55 4.04
C THR A 210 -8.47 -15.40 4.80
N VAL A 211 -8.64 -14.16 4.33
CA VAL A 211 -8.06 -12.95 4.94
C VAL A 211 -8.92 -12.50 6.12
N GLY A 212 -8.26 -12.13 7.22
CA GLY A 212 -8.97 -11.58 8.39
C GLY A 212 -9.68 -10.27 8.07
N GLY A 213 -10.93 -10.12 8.55
CA GLY A 213 -11.79 -8.98 8.24
C GLY A 213 -11.17 -7.61 8.52
N PHE A 214 -10.30 -7.50 9.53
CA PHE A 214 -9.55 -6.25 9.81
C PHE A 214 -8.67 -5.84 8.64
N ARG A 215 -7.96 -6.78 8.01
CA ARG A 215 -7.08 -6.49 6.86
C ARG A 215 -7.90 -6.11 5.62
N LEU A 216 -9.02 -6.80 5.38
CA LEU A 216 -9.94 -6.46 4.28
C LEU A 216 -10.57 -5.08 4.49
N ARG A 217 -11.01 -4.77 5.73
CA ARG A 217 -11.50 -3.43 6.07
C ARG A 217 -10.45 -2.36 5.76
N HIS A 218 -9.20 -2.59 6.15
CA HIS A 218 -8.12 -1.64 5.91
C HIS A 218 -7.96 -1.32 4.41
N GLU A 219 -7.91 -2.34 3.55
CA GLU A 219 -7.81 -2.12 2.09
C GLU A 219 -9.06 -1.44 1.52
N LEU A 220 -10.26 -1.82 1.98
CA LEU A 220 -11.50 -1.14 1.59
C LEU A 220 -11.49 0.34 2.00
N GLU A 221 -11.06 0.66 3.22
CA GLU A 221 -10.91 2.04 3.69
C GLU A 221 -9.91 2.84 2.84
N LEU A 222 -8.81 2.21 2.40
CA LEU A 222 -7.86 2.83 1.47
C LEU A 222 -8.50 3.12 0.10
N VAL A 223 -9.32 2.21 -0.42
CA VAL A 223 -10.09 2.44 -1.65
C VAL A 223 -11.07 3.60 -1.46
N LEU A 224 -11.80 3.63 -0.33
CA LEU A 224 -12.79 4.68 -0.05
C LEU A 224 -12.16 6.07 0.22
N LYS A 225 -10.84 6.14 0.45
CA LYS A 225 -10.06 7.39 0.55
C LYS A 225 -9.56 7.92 -0.79
N GLU A 226 -9.64 7.13 -1.85
CA GLU A 226 -9.22 7.60 -3.18
C GLU A 226 -10.13 8.77 -3.66
N PRO A 227 -9.66 9.65 -4.54
CA PRO A 227 -10.44 10.78 -5.02
C PRO A 227 -11.76 10.39 -5.70
N GLU A 228 -11.77 9.26 -6.41
CA GLU A 228 -12.93 8.70 -7.12
C GLU A 228 -13.10 7.20 -6.78
N PRO A 229 -13.50 6.87 -5.52
CA PRO A 229 -13.54 5.49 -5.05
C PRO A 229 -14.52 4.60 -5.82
N GLU A 230 -15.55 5.20 -6.43
CA GLU A 230 -16.52 4.47 -7.26
C GLU A 230 -15.86 3.75 -8.44
N LYS A 231 -14.76 4.28 -9.00
CA LYS A 231 -14.04 3.62 -10.10
C LYS A 231 -13.40 2.30 -9.64
N ALA A 232 -12.74 2.33 -8.48
CA ALA A 232 -12.13 1.13 -7.90
C ALA A 232 -13.19 0.12 -7.44
N LEU A 233 -14.31 0.58 -6.87
CA LEU A 233 -15.40 -0.30 -6.47
C LEU A 233 -16.09 -0.95 -7.68
N ALA A 234 -16.36 -0.20 -8.77
CA ALA A 234 -16.91 -0.75 -9.99
C ALA A 234 -15.99 -1.80 -10.61
N ARG A 235 -14.67 -1.55 -10.58
CA ARG A 235 -13.68 -2.53 -11.02
C ARG A 235 -13.63 -3.77 -10.11
N ALA A 236 -13.77 -3.60 -8.80
CA ALA A 236 -13.89 -4.71 -7.85
C ALA A 236 -15.14 -5.55 -8.08
N ASP A 237 -16.26 -4.91 -8.41
CA ASP A 237 -17.53 -5.55 -8.78
C ASP A 237 -17.37 -6.39 -10.05
N GLU A 238 -16.82 -5.79 -11.12
CA GLU A 238 -16.51 -6.48 -12.38
C GLU A 238 -15.62 -7.72 -12.21
N LEU A 239 -14.66 -7.65 -11.29
CA LEU A 239 -13.70 -8.74 -11.03
C LEU A 239 -14.19 -9.75 -9.98
N GLY A 240 -15.37 -9.55 -9.39
CA GLY A 240 -15.93 -10.43 -8.36
C GLY A 240 -15.34 -10.23 -6.96
N ALA A 241 -14.36 -9.34 -6.78
CA ALA A 241 -13.71 -9.08 -5.50
C ALA A 241 -14.64 -8.42 -4.48
N LEU A 242 -15.61 -7.64 -4.94
CA LEU A 242 -16.58 -6.98 -4.08
C LEU A 242 -17.54 -8.01 -3.45
N GLN A 243 -17.97 -9.03 -4.22
CA GLN A 243 -18.87 -10.10 -3.77
C GLN A 243 -18.19 -11.04 -2.76
N GLU A 244 -16.85 -11.10 -2.75
CA GLU A 244 -16.11 -11.85 -1.73
C GLU A 244 -16.15 -11.18 -0.35
N LEU A 245 -16.47 -9.88 -0.28
CA LEU A 245 -16.79 -9.20 0.99
C LEU A 245 -18.22 -9.50 1.43
N HIS A 246 -19.19 -9.36 0.51
CA HIS A 246 -20.60 -9.75 0.72
C HIS A 246 -21.33 -9.83 -0.63
N PRO A 247 -22.13 -10.90 -0.90
CA PRO A 247 -22.80 -11.09 -2.18
C PRO A 247 -23.76 -9.97 -2.61
N SER A 248 -24.34 -9.27 -1.64
CA SER A 248 -25.30 -8.16 -1.90
C SER A 248 -24.63 -6.83 -2.24
N LEU A 249 -23.30 -6.71 -2.14
CA LEU A 249 -22.61 -5.49 -2.52
C LEU A 249 -22.61 -5.31 -4.04
N LYS A 250 -22.90 -4.08 -4.48
CA LYS A 250 -22.89 -3.69 -5.89
C LYS A 250 -22.33 -2.28 -6.05
N ALA A 251 -21.50 -2.11 -7.06
CA ALA A 251 -20.89 -0.83 -7.41
C ALA A 251 -21.33 -0.39 -8.82
N ASP A 252 -22.59 -0.03 -8.94
CA ASP A 252 -23.26 0.41 -10.18
C ASP A 252 -23.31 1.95 -10.32
N GLU A 253 -23.95 2.42 -11.39
CA GLU A 253 -24.12 3.84 -11.67
C GLU A 253 -24.88 4.58 -10.56
N TRP A 254 -25.83 3.92 -9.90
CA TRP A 254 -26.53 4.50 -8.75
C TRP A 254 -25.55 4.86 -7.64
N LEU A 255 -24.68 3.92 -7.25
CA LEU A 255 -23.67 4.15 -6.22
C LEU A 255 -22.70 5.27 -6.63
N ALA A 256 -22.22 5.24 -7.88
CA ALA A 256 -21.33 6.27 -8.42
C ALA A 256 -21.96 7.66 -8.34
N SER A 257 -23.24 7.79 -8.71
CA SER A 257 -24.00 9.03 -8.57
C SER A 257 -24.06 9.53 -7.12
N LYS A 258 -24.32 8.63 -6.16
CA LYS A 258 -24.39 8.99 -4.74
C LYS A 258 -23.04 9.44 -4.18
N PHE A 259 -21.95 8.79 -4.58
CA PHE A 259 -20.60 9.21 -4.21
C PHE A 259 -20.26 10.60 -4.76
N GLN A 260 -20.64 10.91 -6.00
CA GLN A 260 -20.45 12.23 -6.59
C GLN A 260 -21.25 13.31 -5.83
N ILE A 261 -22.50 13.03 -5.45
CA ILE A 261 -23.31 13.94 -4.65
C ILE A 261 -22.64 14.16 -3.29
N ALA A 262 -22.17 13.11 -2.60
CA ALA A 262 -21.47 13.21 -1.33
C ALA A 262 -20.23 14.13 -1.41
N ARG A 263 -19.43 14.01 -2.48
CA ARG A 263 -18.28 14.91 -2.72
C ARG A 263 -18.72 16.35 -2.90
N ARG A 264 -19.72 16.62 -3.72
CA ARG A 264 -20.23 17.98 -3.99
C ARG A 264 -20.84 18.64 -2.74
N THR A 265 -21.38 17.85 -1.82
CA THR A 265 -22.02 18.35 -0.58
C THR A 265 -21.08 18.35 0.62
N GLY A 266 -19.77 18.09 0.43
CA GLY A 266 -18.79 18.09 1.50
C GLY A 266 -18.90 16.93 2.49
N ARG A 267 -19.62 15.86 2.14
CA ARG A 267 -19.84 14.67 2.98
C ARG A 267 -18.92 13.50 2.62
N ALA A 268 -17.86 13.76 1.87
CA ALA A 268 -16.90 12.76 1.42
C ALA A 268 -16.03 12.26 2.58
N SER A 269 -16.40 11.12 3.16
CA SER A 269 -15.57 10.39 4.13
C SER A 269 -15.67 8.89 3.87
N SER A 270 -14.65 8.12 4.26
CA SER A 270 -14.65 6.66 4.08
C SER A 270 -15.86 6.00 4.75
N LEU A 271 -16.25 6.48 5.93
CA LEU A 271 -17.40 5.95 6.65
C LEU A 271 -18.72 6.29 5.95
N PHE A 272 -18.85 7.51 5.42
CA PHE A 272 -20.03 7.92 4.65
C PHE A 272 -20.18 7.09 3.35
N TYR A 273 -19.07 6.89 2.64
CA TYR A 273 -19.05 6.04 1.45
C TYR A 273 -19.37 4.57 1.77
N LEU A 274 -18.89 4.05 2.92
CA LEU A 274 -19.24 2.69 3.37
C LEU A 274 -20.75 2.58 3.67
N GLY A 275 -21.35 3.59 4.30
CA GLY A 275 -22.80 3.66 4.51
C GLY A 275 -23.59 3.67 3.20
N LEU A 276 -23.14 4.42 2.19
CA LEU A 276 -23.74 4.43 0.87
C LEU A 276 -23.60 3.08 0.13
N LEU A 277 -22.45 2.45 0.22
CA LEU A 277 -22.17 1.13 -0.37
C LEU A 277 -23.10 0.06 0.19
N THR A 278 -23.39 0.11 1.51
CA THR A 278 -24.25 -0.85 2.21
C THR A 278 -25.73 -0.46 2.21
N ARG A 279 -26.12 0.69 1.66
CA ARG A 279 -27.45 1.27 1.77
C ARG A 279 -28.59 0.36 1.30
N ARG A 280 -28.34 -0.45 0.26
CA ARG A 280 -29.34 -1.36 -0.33
C ARG A 280 -29.39 -2.74 0.33
N MET A 281 -28.58 -2.97 1.36
CA MET A 281 -28.57 -4.21 2.12
C MET A 281 -29.67 -4.21 3.18
N THR A 282 -30.16 -5.39 3.53
CA THR A 282 -31.05 -5.59 4.66
C THR A 282 -30.28 -5.45 5.98
N ASP A 283 -30.97 -5.27 7.10
CA ASP A 283 -30.32 -5.15 8.43
C ASP A 283 -29.54 -6.42 8.79
N ALA A 284 -30.06 -7.60 8.41
CA ALA A 284 -29.35 -8.86 8.61
C ALA A 284 -28.03 -8.92 7.84
N GLU A 285 -28.00 -8.47 6.58
CA GLU A 285 -26.81 -8.43 5.75
C GLU A 285 -25.80 -7.39 6.26
N ILE A 286 -26.28 -6.24 6.75
CA ILE A 286 -25.41 -5.23 7.38
C ILE A 286 -24.77 -5.80 8.64
N LEU A 287 -25.51 -6.53 9.46
CA LEU A 287 -24.95 -7.19 10.63
C LEU A 287 -23.89 -8.22 10.25
N GLN A 288 -24.06 -8.93 9.12
CA GLN A 288 -23.07 -9.88 8.61
C GLN A 288 -21.78 -9.17 8.18
N ILE A 289 -21.90 -8.14 7.34
CA ILE A 289 -20.70 -7.44 6.83
C ILE A 289 -19.97 -6.64 7.92
N THR A 290 -20.69 -6.04 8.87
CA THR A 290 -20.08 -5.32 10.00
C THR A 290 -19.29 -6.25 10.90
N LYS A 291 -19.82 -7.45 11.19
CA LYS A 291 -19.09 -8.51 11.91
C LYS A 291 -17.89 -9.01 11.12
N PHE A 292 -18.08 -9.29 9.83
CA PHE A 292 -17.01 -9.80 8.95
C PHE A 292 -15.84 -8.81 8.88
N LEU A 293 -16.10 -7.52 8.64
CA LEU A 293 -15.10 -6.47 8.58
C LEU A 293 -14.60 -5.99 9.95
N ARG A 294 -15.16 -6.53 11.04
CA ARG A 294 -14.82 -6.13 12.43
C ARG A 294 -14.96 -4.63 12.64
N LEU A 295 -16.07 -4.04 12.19
CA LEU A 295 -16.36 -2.63 12.43
C LEU A 295 -16.60 -2.38 13.92
N THR A 296 -16.25 -1.18 14.40
CA THR A 296 -16.59 -0.76 15.77
C THR A 296 -18.09 -0.53 15.90
N ALA A 297 -18.61 -0.54 17.13
CA ALA A 297 -20.02 -0.23 17.38
C ALA A 297 -20.40 1.17 16.85
N GLU A 298 -19.52 2.14 17.01
CA GLU A 298 -19.70 3.49 16.49
C GLU A 298 -19.80 3.51 14.95
N GLN A 299 -18.91 2.79 14.26
CA GLN A 299 -18.96 2.67 12.80
C GLN A 299 -20.25 1.97 12.33
N ALA A 300 -20.68 0.93 13.02
CA ALA A 300 -21.93 0.22 12.70
C ALA A 300 -23.17 1.12 12.90
N MET A 301 -23.23 1.90 13.99
CA MET A 301 -24.30 2.88 14.21
C MET A 301 -24.32 3.95 13.11
N ALA A 302 -23.16 4.53 12.78
CA ALA A 302 -23.07 5.53 11.75
C ALA A 302 -23.54 5.01 10.37
N ILE A 303 -23.29 3.75 10.04
CA ILE A 303 -23.82 3.13 8.81
C ILE A 303 -25.36 3.12 8.82
N HIS A 304 -25.98 2.76 9.95
CA HIS A 304 -27.44 2.79 10.07
C HIS A 304 -27.99 4.22 9.89
N GLU A 305 -27.40 5.22 10.54
CA GLU A 305 -27.81 6.61 10.41
C GLU A 305 -27.69 7.12 8.96
N ILE A 306 -26.59 6.80 8.26
CA ILE A 306 -26.37 7.20 6.87
C ILE A 306 -27.42 6.58 5.95
N ARG A 307 -27.92 5.38 6.22
CA ARG A 307 -28.96 4.73 5.44
C ARG A 307 -30.28 5.48 5.48
N GLU A 308 -30.63 6.04 6.62
CA GLU A 308 -31.89 6.79 6.82
C GLU A 308 -31.84 8.19 6.18
N LEU A 309 -30.66 8.69 5.81
CA LEU A 309 -30.55 10.00 5.18
C LEU A 309 -31.23 10.00 3.79
N THR A 310 -32.00 11.04 3.51
CA THR A 310 -32.49 11.34 2.16
C THR A 310 -31.36 11.98 1.36
N ILE A 311 -30.80 11.26 0.37
CA ILE A 311 -29.66 11.69 -0.46
C ILE A 311 -30.03 11.56 -1.93
#